data_30db16b0e99c0ec4fe8a83ce6ab2081f
#
_entry.id   30db16b0e99c0ec4fe8a83ce6ab2081f
#
_cell.length_a   1.000
_cell.length_b   1.000
_cell.length_c   1.000
_cell.angle_alpha   90.00
_cell.angle_beta   90.00
_cell.angle_gamma   90.00
#
_symmetry.space_group_name_H-M   'P 1'
#
loop_
_entity.id
_entity.type
_entity.pdbx_description
1 polymer ?
#
loop_
_entity_poly.entity_id
_entity_poly.type
_entity_poly.pdbx_seq_one_letter_code
_entity_poly.pdbx_strand_id
1 'polypeptide(L)'
;AKADEGLEFLSIEHLAGHKAGQVSGGQKKLLELGRTMMVDARIVFLDEVGAGVNRTLLNTIGDAILRLNKERGYTFCMIEHDMDFIGRLCDPVIVMAEGKVLAEGSASQIMSDERVIEAYLGTGLKNKDKNKDKAGASA
;
A
#
# COMPACT_ATOMS: atom_id res chain seq x y z
N ALA A 1 -4.96 -29.35 -0.84
CA ALA A 1 -6.10 -28.72 -0.14
C ALA A 1 -6.14 -27.21 -0.42
N LYS A 2 -7.26 -26.50 -0.13
CA LYS A 2 -7.40 -25.05 -0.36
C LYS A 2 -6.28 -24.24 0.34
N ALA A 3 -5.82 -24.73 1.49
CA ALA A 3 -4.70 -24.11 2.21
C ALA A 3 -3.38 -24.26 1.45
N ASP A 4 -3.09 -25.42 0.88
CA ASP A 4 -1.84 -25.67 0.13
C ASP A 4 -1.82 -24.80 -1.13
N GLU A 5 -2.94 -24.67 -1.84
CA GLU A 5 -3.11 -23.77 -2.97
C GLU A 5 -2.83 -22.31 -2.59
N GLY A 6 -3.32 -21.88 -1.42
CA GLY A 6 -3.06 -20.53 -0.91
C GLY A 6 -1.58 -20.30 -0.58
N LEU A 7 -0.91 -21.25 0.03
CA LEU A 7 0.52 -21.16 0.33
C LEU A 7 1.37 -21.13 -0.95
N GLU A 8 1.06 -21.97 -1.93
CA GLU A 8 1.72 -22.02 -3.23
C GLU A 8 1.51 -20.69 -4.00
N PHE A 9 0.28 -20.19 -4.02
CA PHE A 9 -0.05 -18.90 -4.65
C PHE A 9 0.80 -17.74 -4.11
N LEU A 10 1.09 -17.77 -2.81
CA LEU A 10 1.89 -16.73 -2.12
C LEU A 10 3.39 -17.07 -2.05
N SER A 11 3.82 -18.21 -2.64
CA SER A 11 5.21 -18.70 -2.62
C SER A 11 5.77 -18.87 -1.20
N ILE A 12 4.91 -19.33 -0.27
CA ILE A 12 5.26 -19.63 1.14
C ILE A 12 4.96 -21.08 1.52
N GLU A 13 4.84 -21.98 0.57
CA GLU A 13 4.59 -23.42 0.78
C GLU A 13 5.66 -24.08 1.65
N HIS A 14 6.91 -23.59 1.59
CA HIS A 14 8.01 -24.05 2.43
C HIS A 14 7.76 -23.80 3.93
N LEU A 15 6.80 -22.98 4.28
CA LEU A 15 6.42 -22.66 5.66
C LEU A 15 5.26 -23.54 6.19
N ALA A 16 4.69 -24.42 5.36
CA ALA A 16 3.49 -25.19 5.73
C ALA A 16 3.63 -25.98 7.04
N GLY A 17 4.83 -26.49 7.35
CA GLY A 17 5.12 -27.22 8.59
C GLY A 17 5.49 -26.34 9.79
N HIS A 18 5.58 -25.03 9.63
CA HIS A 18 6.01 -24.13 10.69
C HIS A 18 4.81 -23.60 11.50
N LYS A 19 5.04 -23.40 12.81
CA LYS A 19 4.05 -22.67 13.62
C LYS A 19 4.03 -21.20 13.19
N ALA A 20 2.83 -20.62 13.07
CA ALA A 20 2.66 -19.21 12.66
C ALA A 20 3.45 -18.22 13.53
N GLY A 21 3.72 -18.55 14.79
CA GLY A 21 4.57 -17.73 15.66
C GLY A 21 6.07 -17.73 15.31
N GLN A 22 6.52 -18.70 14.52
CA GLN A 22 7.94 -18.87 14.15
C GLN A 22 8.32 -18.25 12.81
N VAL A 23 7.33 -17.78 12.03
CA VAL A 23 7.58 -17.11 10.75
C VAL A 23 7.92 -15.63 10.95
N SER A 24 8.69 -15.06 10.03
CA SER A 24 9.08 -13.64 10.10
C SER A 24 7.87 -12.70 10.01
N GLY A 25 8.04 -11.45 10.45
CA GLY A 25 6.96 -10.44 10.41
C GLY A 25 6.34 -10.29 9.02
N GLY A 26 7.16 -10.29 7.99
CA GLY A 26 6.68 -10.18 6.63
C GLY A 26 6.01 -11.44 6.08
N GLN A 27 6.51 -12.62 6.45
CA GLN A 27 5.83 -13.87 6.13
C GLN A 27 4.47 -13.95 6.82
N LYS A 28 4.32 -13.36 8.02
CA LYS A 28 3.02 -13.21 8.68
C LYS A 28 2.05 -12.37 7.86
N LYS A 29 2.53 -11.28 7.24
CA LYS A 29 1.70 -10.44 6.35
C LYS A 29 1.21 -11.20 5.12
N LEU A 30 2.08 -12.00 4.49
CA LEU A 30 1.67 -12.89 3.39
C LEU A 30 0.67 -13.94 3.88
N LEU A 31 0.88 -14.51 5.06
CA LEU A 31 -0.05 -15.48 5.66
C LEU A 31 -1.41 -14.84 5.98
N GLU A 32 -1.43 -13.60 6.47
CA GLU A 32 -2.67 -12.84 6.68
C GLU A 32 -3.44 -12.64 5.36
N LEU A 33 -2.74 -12.30 4.28
CA LEU A 33 -3.34 -12.23 2.95
C LEU A 33 -3.86 -13.61 2.49
N GLY A 34 -3.08 -14.68 2.69
CA GLY A 34 -3.49 -16.05 2.38
C GLY A 34 -4.76 -16.51 3.12
N ARG A 35 -4.97 -16.02 4.35
CA ARG A 35 -6.19 -16.30 5.09
C ARG A 35 -7.44 -15.76 4.41
N THR A 36 -7.35 -14.66 3.68
CA THR A 36 -8.48 -14.14 2.90
C THR A 36 -8.90 -15.10 1.79
N MET A 37 -7.98 -15.93 1.30
CA MET A 37 -8.25 -16.94 0.28
C MET A 37 -9.02 -18.15 0.83
N MET A 38 -9.07 -18.31 2.16
CA MET A 38 -9.79 -19.43 2.79
C MET A 38 -11.29 -19.21 2.84
N VAL A 39 -11.72 -17.97 2.66
CA VAL A 39 -13.12 -17.55 2.59
C VAL A 39 -13.44 -17.05 1.18
N ASP A 40 -14.70 -17.12 0.75
CA ASP A 40 -15.13 -16.63 -0.56
C ASP A 40 -15.40 -15.11 -0.47
N ALA A 41 -14.37 -14.36 -0.07
CA ALA A 41 -14.43 -12.92 0.03
C ALA A 41 -14.44 -12.28 -1.35
N ARG A 42 -15.37 -11.34 -1.59
CA ARG A 42 -15.36 -10.51 -2.80
C ARG A 42 -14.63 -9.20 -2.59
N ILE A 43 -14.64 -8.69 -1.37
CA ILE A 43 -13.98 -7.45 -0.96
C ILE A 43 -13.08 -7.75 0.24
N VAL A 44 -11.85 -7.26 0.19
CA VAL A 44 -10.87 -7.38 1.26
C VAL A 44 -10.41 -5.97 1.65
N PHE A 45 -10.50 -5.67 2.94
CA PHE A 45 -10.00 -4.42 3.50
C PHE A 45 -8.59 -4.68 4.06
N LEU A 46 -7.65 -3.85 3.64
CA LEU A 46 -6.25 -3.89 4.05
C LEU A 46 -5.89 -2.57 4.76
N ASP A 47 -5.40 -2.67 5.98
CA ASP A 47 -5.02 -1.52 6.79
C ASP A 47 -3.51 -1.58 7.08
N GLU A 48 -2.78 -0.62 6.50
CA GLU A 48 -1.33 -0.45 6.65
C GLU A 48 -0.52 -1.75 6.50
N VAL A 49 -0.74 -2.49 5.42
CA VAL A 49 -0.05 -3.77 5.18
C VAL A 49 1.46 -3.61 5.06
N GLY A 50 1.93 -2.43 4.69
CA GLY A 50 3.34 -2.08 4.57
C GLY A 50 4.04 -1.78 5.90
N ALA A 51 3.31 -1.64 7.01
CA ALA A 51 3.88 -1.26 8.29
C ALA A 51 4.90 -2.30 8.79
N GLY A 52 6.15 -1.86 9.01
CA GLY A 52 7.24 -2.71 9.48
C GLY A 52 7.78 -3.71 8.46
N VAL A 53 7.44 -3.56 7.18
CA VAL A 53 7.85 -4.43 6.08
C VAL A 53 8.94 -3.74 5.25
N ASN A 54 10.00 -4.48 4.88
CA ASN A 54 11.01 -3.94 3.98
C ASN A 54 10.47 -3.82 2.53
N ARG A 55 11.14 -3.00 1.70
CA ARG A 55 10.69 -2.69 0.33
C ARG A 55 10.51 -3.92 -0.56
N THR A 56 11.41 -4.90 -0.45
CA THR A 56 11.34 -6.14 -1.25
C THR A 56 10.07 -6.91 -0.94
N LEU A 57 9.77 -7.09 0.33
CA LEU A 57 8.59 -7.83 0.77
C LEU A 57 7.30 -7.04 0.51
N LEU A 58 7.33 -5.71 0.63
CA LEU A 58 6.21 -4.86 0.25
C LEU A 58 5.86 -5.04 -1.23
N ASN A 59 6.88 -5.16 -2.10
CA ASN A 59 6.68 -5.47 -3.51
C ASN A 59 6.05 -6.85 -3.70
N THR A 60 6.52 -7.87 -2.98
CA THR A 60 5.95 -9.22 -3.03
C THR A 60 4.48 -9.24 -2.60
N ILE A 61 4.13 -8.52 -1.55
CA ILE A 61 2.73 -8.35 -1.10
C ILE A 61 1.90 -7.67 -2.19
N GLY A 62 2.42 -6.60 -2.78
CA GLY A 62 1.75 -5.89 -3.88
C GLY A 62 1.51 -6.77 -5.10
N ASP A 63 2.49 -7.59 -5.50
CA ASP A 63 2.34 -8.56 -6.58
C ASP A 63 1.25 -9.59 -6.27
N ALA A 64 1.20 -10.08 -5.04
CA ALA A 64 0.16 -11.02 -4.61
C ALA A 64 -1.24 -10.38 -4.65
N ILE A 65 -1.39 -9.12 -4.21
CA ILE A 65 -2.65 -8.36 -4.28
C ILE A 65 -3.10 -8.21 -5.73
N LEU A 66 -2.20 -7.80 -6.64
CA LEU A 66 -2.52 -7.65 -8.07
C LEU A 66 -2.93 -8.98 -8.70
N ARG A 67 -2.26 -10.07 -8.36
CA ARG A 67 -2.61 -11.40 -8.84
C ARG A 67 -3.97 -11.85 -8.32
N LEU A 68 -4.26 -11.66 -7.03
CA LEU A 68 -5.57 -11.99 -6.47
C LEU A 68 -6.70 -11.17 -7.13
N ASN A 69 -6.45 -9.89 -7.40
CA ASN A 69 -7.41 -9.06 -8.13
C ASN A 69 -7.64 -9.60 -9.55
N LYS A 70 -6.57 -9.83 -10.33
CA LYS A 70 -6.67 -10.21 -11.75
C LYS A 70 -7.10 -11.65 -11.95
N GLU A 71 -6.55 -12.59 -11.18
CA GLU A 71 -6.72 -14.03 -11.40
C GLU A 71 -7.93 -14.58 -10.62
N ARG A 72 -8.29 -13.97 -9.50
CA ARG A 72 -9.33 -14.45 -8.58
C ARG A 72 -10.53 -13.49 -8.43
N GLY A 73 -10.47 -12.31 -9.04
CA GLY A 73 -11.56 -11.33 -9.02
C GLY A 73 -11.81 -10.66 -7.65
N TYR A 74 -10.81 -10.64 -6.77
CA TYR A 74 -10.92 -9.91 -5.51
C TYR A 74 -10.95 -8.40 -5.74
N THR A 75 -11.78 -7.71 -4.99
CA THR A 75 -11.71 -6.25 -4.86
C THR A 75 -11.01 -5.90 -3.55
N PHE A 76 -10.04 -4.99 -3.61
CA PHE A 76 -9.30 -4.54 -2.43
C PHE A 76 -9.64 -3.08 -2.13
N CYS A 77 -9.88 -2.79 -0.85
CA CYS A 77 -9.89 -1.44 -0.33
C CYS A 77 -8.72 -1.31 0.64
N MET A 78 -7.78 -0.42 0.33
CA MET A 78 -6.53 -0.28 1.09
C MET A 78 -6.48 1.06 1.79
N ILE A 79 -6.02 1.06 3.04
CA ILE A 79 -5.62 2.24 3.78
C ILE A 79 -4.10 2.21 3.86
N GLU A 80 -3.45 3.18 3.26
CA GLU A 80 -1.99 3.25 3.17
C GLU A 80 -1.51 4.70 3.08
N HIS A 81 -0.24 4.91 3.40
CA HIS A 81 0.41 6.21 3.31
C HIS A 81 1.66 6.19 2.40
N ASP A 82 2.11 5.03 1.92
CA ASP A 82 3.17 4.90 0.90
C ASP A 82 2.59 5.20 -0.48
N MET A 83 2.85 6.41 -0.99
CA MET A 83 2.29 6.89 -2.26
C MET A 83 2.77 6.08 -3.47
N ASP A 84 3.98 5.53 -3.44
CA ASP A 84 4.48 4.67 -4.52
C ASP A 84 3.72 3.35 -4.55
N PHE A 85 3.44 2.79 -3.35
CA PHE A 85 2.68 1.56 -3.22
C PHE A 85 1.23 1.74 -3.65
N ILE A 86 0.58 2.84 -3.21
CA ILE A 86 -0.76 3.24 -3.63
C ILE A 86 -0.81 3.44 -5.15
N GLY A 87 0.13 4.21 -5.69
CA GLY A 87 0.17 4.52 -7.12
C GLY A 87 0.31 3.31 -8.03
N ARG A 88 0.91 2.24 -7.51
CA ARG A 88 1.08 0.98 -8.23
C ARG A 88 -0.18 0.10 -8.20
N LEU A 89 -0.95 0.14 -7.11
CA LEU A 89 -2.00 -0.84 -6.83
C LEU A 89 -3.42 -0.30 -6.94
N CYS A 90 -3.62 1.01 -6.71
CA CYS A 90 -4.93 1.58 -6.47
C CYS A 90 -5.40 2.49 -7.61
N ASP A 91 -6.64 2.29 -8.01
CA ASP A 91 -7.41 3.19 -8.87
C ASP A 91 -8.91 2.94 -8.61
N PRO A 92 -9.69 3.94 -8.17
CA PRO A 92 -9.27 5.28 -7.80
C PRO A 92 -8.55 5.36 -6.44
N VAL A 93 -7.94 6.51 -6.16
CA VAL A 93 -7.39 6.88 -4.85
C VAL A 93 -8.28 7.94 -4.22
N ILE A 94 -8.66 7.75 -2.96
CA ILE A 94 -9.43 8.70 -2.16
C ILE A 94 -8.54 9.20 -1.03
N VAL A 95 -8.32 10.50 -0.99
CA VAL A 95 -7.55 11.15 0.09
C VAL A 95 -8.49 11.71 1.12
N MET A 96 -8.23 11.38 2.38
CA MET A 96 -8.99 11.88 3.52
C MET A 96 -8.10 12.76 4.40
N ALA A 97 -8.64 13.88 4.85
CA ALA A 97 -8.03 14.75 5.84
C ALA A 97 -9.11 15.29 6.78
N GLU A 98 -8.79 15.38 8.08
CA GLU A 98 -9.71 15.92 9.10
C GLU A 98 -11.12 15.29 9.08
N GLY A 99 -11.19 13.98 8.80
CA GLY A 99 -12.47 13.24 8.75
C GLY A 99 -13.33 13.51 7.50
N LYS A 100 -12.77 14.15 6.46
CA LYS A 100 -13.47 14.48 5.21
C LYS A 100 -12.67 13.98 4.00
N VAL A 101 -13.38 13.73 2.90
CA VAL A 101 -12.72 13.51 1.59
C VAL A 101 -12.12 14.82 1.12
N LEU A 102 -10.82 14.83 0.92
CA LEU A 102 -10.06 15.98 0.42
C LEU A 102 -9.97 15.97 -1.11
N ALA A 103 -9.71 14.81 -1.67
CA ALA A 103 -9.56 14.60 -3.11
C ALA A 103 -9.90 13.16 -3.49
N GLU A 104 -10.30 12.95 -4.75
CA GLU A 104 -10.52 11.64 -5.35
C GLU A 104 -10.06 11.69 -6.82
N GLY A 105 -9.39 10.65 -7.28
CA GLY A 105 -8.91 10.57 -8.66
C GLY A 105 -7.89 9.45 -8.86
N SER A 106 -7.22 9.44 -10.01
CA SER A 106 -6.11 8.54 -10.26
C SER A 106 -4.91 8.89 -9.36
N ALA A 107 -4.02 7.93 -9.13
CA ALA A 107 -2.83 8.18 -8.33
C ALA A 107 -2.01 9.39 -8.83
N SER A 108 -1.87 9.54 -10.16
CA SER A 108 -1.15 10.68 -10.75
C SER A 108 -1.82 12.03 -10.49
N GLN A 109 -3.14 12.09 -10.54
CA GLN A 109 -3.90 13.30 -10.19
C GLN A 109 -3.73 13.65 -8.72
N ILE A 110 -3.83 12.67 -7.84
CA ILE A 110 -3.66 12.85 -6.39
C ILE A 110 -2.25 13.32 -6.05
N MET A 111 -1.21 12.74 -6.64
CA MET A 111 0.19 13.12 -6.40
C MET A 111 0.52 14.53 -6.88
N SER A 112 -0.26 15.10 -7.80
CA SER A 112 -0.09 16.47 -8.31
C SER A 112 -1.06 17.49 -7.68
N ASP A 113 -2.00 17.07 -6.86
CA ASP A 113 -2.97 17.96 -6.20
C ASP A 113 -2.29 18.74 -5.07
N GLU A 114 -2.24 20.08 -5.22
CA GLU A 114 -1.59 20.96 -4.23
C GLU A 114 -2.20 20.82 -2.83
N ARG A 115 -3.50 20.55 -2.71
CA ARG A 115 -4.18 20.37 -1.42
C ARG A 115 -3.69 19.10 -0.73
N VAL A 116 -3.46 18.05 -1.51
CA VAL A 116 -2.92 16.77 -1.00
C VAL A 116 -1.46 16.95 -0.57
N ILE A 117 -0.65 17.60 -1.41
CA ILE A 117 0.75 17.92 -1.11
C ILE A 117 0.84 18.76 0.17
N GLU A 118 -0.01 19.76 0.34
CA GLU A 118 -0.03 20.61 1.53
C GLU A 118 -0.46 19.82 2.80
N ALA A 119 -1.47 18.96 2.69
CA ALA A 119 -1.97 18.16 3.81
C ALA A 119 -0.96 17.10 4.28
N TYR A 120 -0.23 16.45 3.37
CA TYR A 120 0.70 15.37 3.69
C TYR A 120 2.14 15.82 3.95
N LEU A 121 2.63 16.82 3.21
CA LEU A 121 4.01 17.29 3.29
C LEU A 121 4.15 18.52 4.20
N GLY A 122 3.03 19.12 4.59
CA GLY A 122 2.99 20.35 5.37
C GLY A 122 3.57 21.54 4.61
N THR A 123 3.44 22.72 5.17
CA THR A 123 3.96 23.98 4.60
C THR A 123 5.49 24.08 4.54
N GLY A 124 6.21 23.03 4.97
CA GLY A 124 7.68 23.03 5.07
C GLY A 124 8.43 23.15 3.74
N LEU A 125 7.82 22.77 2.61
CA LEU A 125 8.48 22.85 1.30
C LEU A 125 8.32 24.23 0.61
N LYS A 126 7.23 24.92 0.84
CA LYS A 126 7.04 26.28 0.28
C LYS A 126 8.07 27.30 0.78
N ASN A 127 8.73 27.04 1.93
CA ASN A 127 9.77 27.92 2.47
C ASN A 127 11.19 27.63 1.97
N LYS A 128 11.46 26.46 1.38
CA LYS A 128 12.80 26.18 0.83
C LYS A 128 13.04 26.83 -0.54
N ASP A 129 12.02 26.93 -1.36
CA ASP A 129 12.16 27.57 -2.68
C ASP A 129 12.19 29.10 -2.57
N LYS A 130 11.42 29.70 -1.65
CA LYS A 130 11.46 31.17 -1.42
C LYS A 130 12.79 31.67 -0.82
N ASN A 131 13.57 30.81 -0.17
CA ASN A 131 14.89 31.19 0.37
C ASN A 131 16.02 31.04 -0.68
N LYS A 132 15.83 30.27 -1.75
CA LYS A 132 16.83 30.20 -2.85
C LYS A 132 16.79 31.44 -3.71
N ASP A 133 15.62 32.03 -3.95
CA ASP A 133 15.48 33.22 -4.77
C ASP A 133 15.98 34.48 -4.05
N LYS A 134 16.02 34.50 -2.71
CA LYS A 134 16.57 35.64 -1.94
C LYS A 134 18.10 35.61 -1.77
N ALA A 135 18.73 34.47 -1.91
CA ALA A 135 20.18 34.33 -1.81
C ALA A 135 20.92 34.64 -3.14
N GLY A 136 20.20 34.73 -4.26
CA GLY A 136 20.74 35.06 -5.58
C GLY A 136 20.67 36.54 -5.98
N ALA A 137 20.09 37.41 -5.14
CA ALA A 137 19.89 38.82 -5.45
C ALA A 137 20.86 39.77 -4.70
N SER A 138 21.94 39.26 -4.12
CA SER A 138 22.96 40.05 -3.42
C SER A 138 24.36 39.55 -3.85
N ALA A 139 24.69 39.82 -5.12
CA ALA A 139 26.06 39.77 -5.61
C ALA A 139 26.19 40.79 -6.78
#